data_96ce81ba78687502a51338a6944e5d3b
#
_entry.id   96ce81ba78687502a51338a6944e5d3b
#
_cell.length_a   1.000
_cell.length_b   1.000
_cell.length_c   1.000
_cell.angle_alpha   90.00
_cell.angle_beta   90.00
_cell.angle_gamma   90.00
#
_symmetry.space_group_name_H-M   'P 1'
#
loop_
_entity.id
_entity.type
_entity.pdbx_description
1 polymer ?
#
loop_
_entity_poly.entity_id
_entity_poly.type
_entity_poly.pdbx_seq_one_letter_code
_entity_poly.pdbx_strand_id
1 'polypeptide(L)'
;MANHDLTFIPDPDAESISSDVAGFGGLLVSTQIPTRADGSLELGGIVEQSECTLQALKVALERAGSSMDRVLHLTIYLTDMADRAAFNEVYQRFFAKPWPVRAAVGVAALAVEGMRVEVTAMAARG
;
A
#
# COMPACT_ATOMS: atom_id res chain seq x y z
N MET A 1 14.74 25.91 3.40
CA MET A 1 14.50 25.49 4.57
C MET A 1 13.58 24.33 4.63
N ALA A 2 12.50 24.37 4.86
CA ALA A 2 11.69 23.20 5.14
C ALA A 2 11.85 22.01 4.20
N ASN A 3 12.57 22.14 3.07
CA ASN A 3 12.74 21.03 2.11
C ASN A 3 13.51 19.84 2.66
N HIS A 4 14.37 20.04 3.67
CA HIS A 4 15.11 18.91 4.22
C HIS A 4 14.21 17.93 4.99
N ASP A 5 12.97 18.35 5.32
CA ASP A 5 12.00 17.45 5.95
C ASP A 5 11.25 16.60 4.93
N LEU A 6 11.38 16.91 3.66
CA LEU A 6 10.74 16.12 2.60
C LEU A 6 11.58 14.89 2.29
N THR A 7 10.89 13.79 2.07
CA THR A 7 11.51 12.52 1.69
C THR A 7 10.76 11.97 0.49
N PHE A 8 11.50 11.49 -0.51
CA PHE A 8 10.91 10.80 -1.66
C PHE A 8 11.73 9.55 -1.91
N ILE A 9 11.08 8.40 -1.84
CA ILE A 9 11.70 7.11 -2.19
C ILE A 9 11.18 6.77 -3.58
N PRO A 10 12.05 6.76 -4.60
CA PRO A 10 11.59 6.52 -5.97
C PRO A 10 11.06 5.10 -6.14
N ASP A 11 10.13 4.95 -7.07
CA ASP A 11 9.69 3.63 -7.51
C ASP A 11 10.90 2.87 -8.06
N PRO A 12 11.03 1.56 -7.81
CA PRO A 12 12.11 0.76 -8.39
C PRO A 12 12.16 0.79 -9.92
N ASP A 13 11.01 1.02 -10.57
CA ASP A 13 10.96 1.21 -12.02
C ASP A 13 11.31 2.66 -12.36
N ALA A 14 12.45 2.85 -13.04
CA ALA A 14 12.94 4.18 -13.39
C ALA A 14 12.00 4.94 -14.33
N GLU A 15 11.10 4.24 -15.03
CA GLU A 15 10.14 4.86 -15.95
C GLU A 15 8.85 5.28 -15.25
N SER A 16 8.68 4.94 -13.99
CA SER A 16 7.48 5.31 -13.23
C SER A 16 7.41 6.82 -13.02
N ILE A 17 6.19 7.34 -13.05
CA ILE A 17 5.95 8.77 -12.80
C ILE A 17 5.41 9.01 -11.39
N SER A 18 5.56 8.05 -10.49
CA SER A 18 5.18 8.19 -9.09
C SER A 18 6.28 7.67 -8.18
N SER A 19 6.35 8.21 -6.98
CA SER A 19 7.27 7.73 -5.95
C SER A 19 6.66 6.54 -5.22
N ASP A 20 7.50 5.69 -4.69
CA ASP A 20 7.07 4.55 -3.86
C ASP A 20 6.60 5.03 -2.50
N VAL A 21 7.31 5.98 -1.91
CA VAL A 21 6.97 6.59 -0.63
C VAL A 21 7.32 8.07 -0.69
N ALA A 22 6.50 8.90 -0.08
CA ALA A 22 6.81 10.31 0.13
C ALA A 22 6.51 10.65 1.59
N GLY A 23 7.22 11.63 2.12
CA GLY A 23 7.02 12.03 3.51
C GLY A 23 7.36 13.46 3.79
N PHE A 24 6.78 13.97 4.86
CA PHE A 24 7.07 15.30 5.39
C PHE A 24 7.04 15.21 6.91
N GLY A 25 8.11 15.69 7.54
CA GLY A 25 8.22 15.60 8.99
C GLY A 25 8.16 14.15 9.46
N GLY A 26 7.29 13.85 10.40
CA GLY A 26 7.14 12.51 10.96
C GLY A 26 6.20 11.59 10.20
N LEU A 27 5.65 12.03 9.06
CA LEU A 27 4.61 11.30 8.36
C LEU A 27 5.07 10.85 6.97
N LEU A 28 4.75 9.60 6.64
CA LEU A 28 5.01 9.00 5.33
C LEU A 28 3.69 8.59 4.68
N VAL A 29 3.65 8.62 3.36
CA VAL A 29 2.51 8.14 2.58
C VAL A 29 3.01 7.23 1.46
N SER A 30 2.30 6.14 1.21
CA SER A 30 2.62 5.20 0.15
C SER A 30 1.33 4.63 -0.43
N THR A 31 1.27 4.51 -1.75
CA THR A 31 0.17 3.84 -2.43
C THR A 31 0.77 2.62 -3.13
N GLN A 32 0.13 1.47 -2.95
CA GLN A 32 0.62 0.22 -3.53
C GLN A 32 -0.48 -0.51 -4.27
N ILE A 33 -0.07 -1.21 -5.33
CA ILE A 33 -0.89 -2.07 -6.15
C ILE A 33 -0.28 -3.47 -6.08
N PRO A 34 -0.93 -4.52 -6.64
CA PRO A 34 -0.39 -5.88 -6.51
C PRO A 34 0.85 -6.10 -7.39
N THR A 35 1.95 -5.46 -7.04
CA THR A 35 3.23 -5.54 -7.75
C THR A 35 4.11 -6.58 -7.09
N ARG A 36 4.56 -7.58 -7.85
CA ARG A 36 5.51 -8.58 -7.38
C ARG A 36 6.91 -7.98 -7.27
N ALA A 37 7.80 -8.69 -6.60
CA ALA A 37 9.19 -8.25 -6.41
C ALA A 37 9.92 -8.01 -7.74
N ASP A 38 9.54 -8.72 -8.79
CA ASP A 38 10.13 -8.55 -10.13
C ASP A 38 9.50 -7.42 -10.94
N GLY A 39 8.53 -6.70 -10.37
CA GLY A 39 7.85 -5.58 -11.03
C GLY A 39 6.62 -5.95 -11.82
N SER A 40 6.33 -7.24 -12.01
CA SER A 40 5.11 -7.67 -12.70
C SER A 40 3.90 -7.57 -11.76
N LEU A 41 2.70 -7.50 -12.35
CA LEU A 41 1.46 -7.44 -11.55
C LEU A 41 0.89 -8.82 -11.31
N GLU A 42 0.39 -9.04 -10.09
CA GLU A 42 -0.39 -10.19 -9.72
C GLU A 42 -1.85 -9.88 -10.05
N LEU A 43 -2.38 -10.49 -11.12
CA LEU A 43 -3.76 -10.25 -11.55
C LEU A 43 -4.65 -11.48 -11.36
N GLY A 44 -4.29 -12.35 -10.43
CA GLY A 44 -5.10 -13.51 -10.06
C GLY A 44 -6.27 -13.15 -9.16
N GLY A 45 -6.58 -14.00 -8.20
CA GLY A 45 -7.70 -13.79 -7.29
C GLY A 45 -7.43 -12.71 -6.25
N ILE A 46 -8.48 -12.37 -5.50
CA ILE A 46 -8.38 -11.31 -4.50
C ILE A 46 -7.38 -11.65 -3.39
N VAL A 47 -7.27 -12.92 -2.98
CA VAL A 47 -6.33 -13.32 -1.93
C VAL A 47 -4.90 -13.06 -2.40
N GLU A 48 -4.55 -13.52 -3.60
CA GLU A 48 -3.23 -13.34 -4.19
C GLU A 48 -2.90 -11.87 -4.39
N GLN A 49 -3.87 -11.09 -4.89
CA GLN A 49 -3.65 -9.66 -5.09
C GLN A 49 -3.48 -8.93 -3.77
N SER A 50 -4.26 -9.28 -2.76
CA SER A 50 -4.17 -8.67 -1.43
C SER A 50 -2.82 -8.95 -0.78
N GLU A 51 -2.37 -10.21 -0.83
CA GLU A 51 -1.06 -10.60 -0.30
C GLU A 51 0.06 -9.82 -0.99
N CYS A 52 -0.01 -9.75 -2.32
CA CYS A 52 1.00 -9.06 -3.12
C CYS A 52 1.04 -7.56 -2.80
N THR A 53 -0.14 -6.94 -2.71
CA THR A 53 -0.26 -5.50 -2.44
C THR A 53 0.28 -5.15 -1.05
N LEU A 54 -0.09 -5.94 -0.03
CA LEU A 54 0.36 -5.67 1.34
C LEU A 54 1.84 -5.99 1.52
N GLN A 55 2.36 -7.00 0.81
CA GLN A 55 3.79 -7.27 0.81
C GLN A 55 4.57 -6.12 0.16
N ALA A 56 4.04 -5.57 -0.95
CA ALA A 56 4.65 -4.41 -1.59
C ALA A 56 4.67 -3.20 -0.66
N LEU A 57 3.60 -2.99 0.10
CA LEU A 57 3.53 -1.92 1.09
C LEU A 57 4.58 -2.13 2.18
N LYS A 58 4.70 -3.34 2.69
CA LYS A 58 5.68 -3.67 3.72
C LYS A 58 7.10 -3.34 3.26
N VAL A 59 7.46 -3.77 2.06
CA VAL A 59 8.78 -3.50 1.49
C VAL A 59 9.01 -2.00 1.30
N ALA A 60 8.01 -1.28 0.78
CA ALA A 60 8.12 0.16 0.56
C ALA A 60 8.36 0.91 1.88
N LEU A 61 7.60 0.58 2.91
CA LEU A 61 7.74 1.23 4.21
C LEU A 61 9.11 0.93 4.84
N GLU A 62 9.59 -0.31 4.71
CA GLU A 62 10.90 -0.68 5.24
C GLU A 62 12.03 0.05 4.52
N ARG A 63 11.91 0.24 3.20
CA ARG A 63 12.86 1.05 2.44
C ARG A 63 12.91 2.49 2.94
N ALA A 64 11.81 2.99 3.46
CA ALA A 64 11.71 4.36 3.97
C ALA A 64 12.06 4.45 5.46
N GLY A 65 12.49 3.35 6.08
CA GLY A 65 12.85 3.32 7.50
C GLY A 65 11.66 3.20 8.43
N SER A 66 10.50 2.79 7.92
CA SER A 66 9.30 2.57 8.73
C SER A 66 8.96 1.08 8.77
N SER A 67 7.71 0.74 9.09
CA SER A 67 7.28 -0.66 9.19
C SER A 67 5.76 -0.74 9.24
N MET A 68 5.22 -1.94 9.07
CA MET A 68 3.77 -2.15 9.07
C MET A 68 3.12 -1.80 10.41
N ASP A 69 3.82 -1.98 11.53
CA ASP A 69 3.29 -1.64 12.85
C ASP A 69 3.28 -0.13 13.11
N ARG A 70 3.79 0.67 12.20
CA ARG A 70 3.77 2.12 12.29
C ARG A 70 2.75 2.75 11.35
N VAL A 71 1.94 1.94 10.68
CA VAL A 71 0.85 2.43 9.82
C VAL A 71 -0.25 3.01 10.70
N LEU A 72 -0.64 4.25 10.41
CA LEU A 72 -1.66 4.98 11.15
C LEU A 72 -3.02 4.88 10.47
N HIS A 73 -3.03 4.89 9.15
CA HIS A 73 -4.26 4.89 8.36
C HIS A 73 -4.05 4.09 7.09
N LEU A 74 -5.08 3.34 6.69
CA LEU A 74 -5.06 2.59 5.45
C LEU A 74 -6.39 2.81 4.73
N THR A 75 -6.34 3.27 3.47
CA THR A 75 -7.50 3.29 2.59
C THR A 75 -7.37 2.12 1.63
N ILE A 76 -8.43 1.32 1.56
CA ILE A 76 -8.48 0.11 0.74
C ILE A 76 -9.50 0.35 -0.38
N TYR A 77 -9.03 0.29 -1.63
CA TYR A 77 -9.88 0.46 -2.81
C TYR A 77 -10.16 -0.92 -3.40
N LEU A 78 -11.43 -1.27 -3.53
CA LEU A 78 -11.87 -2.57 -4.05
C LEU A 78 -12.79 -2.35 -5.24
N THR A 79 -12.59 -3.09 -6.34
CA THR A 79 -13.50 -3.02 -7.49
C THR A 79 -14.78 -3.80 -7.23
N ASP A 80 -14.78 -4.70 -6.24
CA ASP A 80 -15.96 -5.46 -5.86
C ASP A 80 -15.96 -5.58 -4.32
N MET A 81 -16.95 -4.99 -3.68
CA MET A 81 -17.03 -5.03 -2.21
C MET A 81 -17.30 -6.44 -1.66
N ALA A 82 -17.71 -7.39 -2.50
CA ALA A 82 -17.78 -8.78 -2.10
C ALA A 82 -16.40 -9.36 -1.74
N ASP A 83 -15.32 -8.72 -2.21
CA ASP A 83 -13.94 -9.13 -1.90
C ASP A 83 -13.46 -8.68 -0.51
N ARG A 84 -14.25 -7.87 0.20
CA ARG A 84 -13.82 -7.26 1.46
C ARG A 84 -13.47 -8.30 2.52
N ALA A 85 -14.27 -9.35 2.66
CA ALA A 85 -14.02 -10.39 3.68
C ALA A 85 -12.69 -11.11 3.42
N ALA A 86 -12.41 -11.47 2.17
CA ALA A 86 -11.16 -12.13 1.82
C ALA A 86 -9.96 -11.21 2.01
N PHE A 87 -10.10 -9.92 1.65
CA PHE A 87 -9.05 -8.95 1.93
C PHE A 87 -8.78 -8.85 3.43
N ASN A 88 -9.83 -8.80 4.25
CA ASN A 88 -9.68 -8.68 5.70
C ASN A 88 -8.92 -9.86 6.31
N GLU A 89 -9.09 -11.07 5.79
CA GLU A 89 -8.34 -12.23 6.27
C GLU A 89 -6.84 -12.07 5.99
N VAL A 90 -6.50 -11.61 4.79
CA VAL A 90 -5.10 -11.35 4.44
C VAL A 90 -4.54 -10.20 5.29
N TYR A 91 -5.30 -9.13 5.43
CA TYR A 91 -4.94 -7.95 6.22
C TYR A 91 -4.49 -8.35 7.63
N GLN A 92 -5.18 -9.27 8.26
CA GLN A 92 -4.87 -9.71 9.63
C GLN A 92 -3.57 -10.50 9.74
N ARG A 93 -2.98 -10.91 8.63
CA ARG A 93 -1.65 -11.53 8.62
C ARG A 93 -0.54 -10.48 8.60
N PHE A 94 -0.85 -9.25 8.18
CA PHE A 94 0.13 -8.17 8.04
C PHE A 94 0.04 -7.13 9.15
N PHE A 95 -1.09 -7.04 9.82
CA PHE A 95 -1.34 -6.05 10.88
C PHE A 95 -1.82 -6.73 12.15
N ALA A 96 -1.60 -6.05 13.28
CA ALA A 96 -2.01 -6.53 14.59
C ALA A 96 -2.47 -5.33 15.43
N LYS A 97 -3.03 -5.62 16.59
CA LYS A 97 -3.40 -4.54 17.53
C LYS A 97 -2.16 -3.81 18.03
N PRO A 98 -2.23 -2.49 18.18
CA PRO A 98 -3.38 -1.63 17.87
C PRO A 98 -3.53 -1.48 16.35
N TRP A 99 -4.77 -1.65 15.86
CA TRP A 99 -5.05 -1.59 14.43
C TRP A 99 -4.93 -0.17 13.90
N PRO A 100 -4.49 0.03 12.64
CA PRO A 100 -4.60 1.35 12.03
C PRO A 100 -6.06 1.74 11.82
N VAL A 101 -6.29 3.04 11.70
CA VAL A 101 -7.58 3.54 11.21
C VAL A 101 -7.68 3.15 9.74
N ARG A 102 -8.84 2.67 9.29
CA ARG A 102 -8.98 2.22 7.91
C ARG A 102 -10.34 2.55 7.32
N ALA A 103 -10.37 2.69 6.01
CA ALA A 103 -11.59 2.80 5.22
C ALA A 103 -11.50 1.82 4.05
N ALA A 104 -12.57 1.10 3.78
CA ALA A 104 -12.69 0.27 2.59
C ALA A 104 -13.74 0.91 1.69
N VAL A 105 -13.38 1.20 0.45
CA VAL A 105 -14.26 1.90 -0.49
C VAL A 105 -14.34 1.11 -1.79
N GLY A 106 -15.55 1.04 -2.34
CA GLY A 106 -15.78 0.43 -3.65
C GLY A 106 -15.54 1.46 -4.74
N VAL A 107 -14.83 1.07 -5.78
CA VAL A 107 -14.53 1.92 -6.93
C VAL A 107 -14.98 1.23 -8.21
N ALA A 108 -15.28 2.03 -9.23
CA ALA A 108 -15.75 1.50 -10.51
C ALA A 108 -14.67 0.71 -11.25
N ALA A 109 -13.40 1.14 -11.11
CA ALA A 109 -12.27 0.49 -11.78
C ALA A 109 -10.97 0.98 -11.13
N LEU A 110 -9.90 0.24 -11.35
CA LEU A 110 -8.55 0.65 -11.01
C LEU A 110 -7.75 0.83 -12.31
N ALA A 111 -6.50 1.33 -12.17
CA ALA A 111 -5.74 1.79 -13.33
C ALA A 111 -5.46 0.68 -14.37
N VAL A 112 -5.30 -0.56 -13.92
CA VAL A 112 -5.01 -1.67 -14.82
C VAL A 112 -6.17 -2.67 -14.77
N GLU A 113 -6.65 -3.08 -15.95
CA GLU A 113 -7.70 -4.08 -16.03
C GLU A 113 -7.27 -5.36 -15.33
N GLY A 114 -8.15 -5.93 -14.52
CA GLY A 114 -7.85 -7.12 -13.74
C GLY A 114 -7.42 -6.82 -12.32
N MET A 115 -7.00 -5.60 -11.99
CA MET A 115 -6.72 -5.22 -10.62
C MET A 115 -8.01 -5.16 -9.82
N ARG A 116 -7.99 -5.75 -8.63
CA ARG A 116 -9.16 -5.81 -7.74
C ARG A 116 -8.96 -5.04 -6.46
N VAL A 117 -7.71 -4.66 -6.14
CA VAL A 117 -7.38 -3.98 -4.87
C VAL A 117 -6.22 -3.02 -5.07
N GLU A 118 -6.26 -1.93 -4.33
CA GLU A 118 -5.19 -0.95 -4.23
C GLU A 118 -5.27 -0.37 -2.81
N VAL A 119 -4.15 0.01 -2.22
CA VAL A 119 -4.15 0.58 -0.87
C VAL A 119 -3.30 1.85 -0.83
N THR A 120 -3.73 2.81 -0.01
CA THR A 120 -2.91 3.96 0.36
C THR A 120 -2.75 3.94 1.87
N ALA A 121 -1.52 4.04 2.33
CA ALA A 121 -1.20 4.03 3.74
C ALA A 121 -0.52 5.32 4.15
N MET A 122 -0.83 5.77 5.37
CA MET A 122 -0.08 6.81 6.06
C MET A 122 0.59 6.15 7.26
N ALA A 123 1.89 6.37 7.40
CA ALA A 123 2.68 5.71 8.45
C ALA A 123 3.56 6.73 9.17
N ALA A 124 3.90 6.42 10.41
CA ALA A 124 4.85 7.21 11.14
C ALA A 124 6.28 6.85 10.70
N ARG A 125 7.13 7.87 10.59
CA ARG A 125 8.55 7.66 10.29
C ARG A 125 9.19 6.89 11.45
N GLY A 126 10.06 5.95 11.11
CA GLY A 126 10.73 5.10 12.08
C GLY A 126 11.87 5.75 12.84
#